data_950895000c45d0229262f3fe262cd9b5
#
_entry.id   950895000c45d0229262f3fe262cd9b5
#
_cell.length_a   1.000
_cell.length_b   1.000
_cell.length_c   1.000
_cell.angle_alpha   90.00
_cell.angle_beta   90.00
_cell.angle_gamma   90.00
#
_symmetry.space_group_name_H-M   'P 1'
#
loop_
_entity.id
_entity.type
_entity.pdbx_description
1 polymer ?
#
loop_
_entity_poly.entity_id
_entity_poly.type
_entity_poly.pdbx_seq_one_letter_code
_entity_poly.pdbx_strand_id
1 'polypeptide(L)'
;MKSLQELTRPNIWSLAPYSSARNEYSGKAAHVFLDANENPYNDPNNRYPDPLQFQVKERISQIKNVPVECIFLGNGSDEAIDLVYRCFCEPKVDNVVAIEPTYGMYKVCADINDVEYRPVLLDEHFQIDAESLLAACDDNTKVVWFCSPNNPTGNAINRKAIFDVLQKFQGLVIVDEAYIDFSQEDSITKMLGRFPNLIVLQTLSKAWGSAAIRCGMAFASKEIIDIYNKVKYPYNINRLTQEAALERLNNTFEVEQWVNLLLQERGRMLIAFADLPICKRIYPTEANFFLAEMEDAQKAYDYLVDKGIIVRNRTRITLCKNCLRITIGTKAENTELIAALRNM
;
A
#
# COMPACT_ATOMS: atom_id res chain seq x y z
N MET A 1 9.58 -8.27 -22.16
CA MET A 1 8.64 -7.33 -21.53
C MET A 1 8.04 -6.44 -22.62
N LYS A 2 6.72 -6.22 -22.62
CA LYS A 2 6.06 -5.23 -23.46
C LYS A 2 6.63 -3.84 -23.15
N SER A 3 6.68 -2.97 -24.14
CA SER A 3 7.10 -1.58 -23.93
C SER A 3 6.10 -0.84 -23.04
N LEU A 4 6.54 0.21 -22.37
CA LEU A 4 5.62 1.02 -21.53
C LEU A 4 4.49 1.63 -22.35
N GLN A 5 4.73 1.93 -23.63
CA GLN A 5 3.69 2.41 -24.55
C GLN A 5 2.60 1.36 -24.78
N GLU A 6 2.96 0.09 -24.98
CA GLU A 6 1.99 -1.03 -25.13
C GLU A 6 1.23 -1.34 -23.83
N LEU A 7 1.83 -1.08 -22.69
CA LEU A 7 1.21 -1.26 -21.38
C LEU A 7 0.29 -0.10 -21.00
N THR A 8 0.58 1.11 -21.49
CA THR A 8 -0.21 2.31 -21.19
C THR A 8 -1.42 2.39 -22.10
N ARG A 9 -2.59 2.77 -21.58
CA ARG A 9 -3.78 3.02 -22.38
C ARG A 9 -3.48 4.06 -23.46
N PRO A 10 -3.91 3.86 -24.73
CA PRO A 10 -3.54 4.75 -25.84
C PRO A 10 -3.94 6.22 -25.63
N ASN A 11 -5.11 6.46 -25.03
CA ASN A 11 -5.58 7.81 -24.70
C ASN A 11 -4.73 8.47 -23.60
N ILE A 12 -4.18 7.70 -22.66
CA ILE A 12 -3.28 8.19 -21.61
C ILE A 12 -1.87 8.42 -22.16
N TRP A 13 -1.40 7.54 -23.05
CA TRP A 13 -0.10 7.73 -23.70
C TRP A 13 -0.04 9.06 -24.47
N SER A 14 -1.08 9.37 -25.22
CA SER A 14 -1.20 10.60 -26.02
C SER A 14 -1.67 11.83 -25.23
N LEU A 15 -2.09 11.66 -23.96
CA LEU A 15 -2.60 12.74 -23.13
C LEU A 15 -1.55 13.82 -22.91
N ALA A 16 -1.88 15.06 -23.24
CA ALA A 16 -1.14 16.23 -22.78
C ALA A 16 -1.52 16.49 -21.30
N PRO A 17 -0.57 16.44 -20.36
CA PRO A 17 -0.88 16.68 -18.97
C PRO A 17 -1.35 18.13 -18.74
N TYR A 18 -2.17 18.33 -17.71
CA TYR A 18 -2.44 19.68 -17.24
C TYR A 18 -1.14 20.33 -16.79
N SER A 19 -0.81 21.50 -17.33
CA SER A 19 0.32 22.30 -16.90
C SER A 19 -0.14 23.53 -16.13
N SER A 20 0.52 23.83 -15.01
CA SER A 20 0.34 25.09 -14.31
C SER A 20 1.48 26.05 -14.68
N ALA A 21 1.22 27.36 -14.65
CA ALA A 21 2.25 28.36 -14.92
C ALA A 21 3.48 28.18 -14.00
N ARG A 22 3.27 27.68 -12.76
CA ARG A 22 4.38 27.36 -11.83
C ARG A 22 5.23 26.18 -12.31
N ASN A 23 4.66 25.20 -12.98
CA ASN A 23 5.41 24.08 -13.55
C ASN A 23 6.22 24.51 -14.78
N GLU A 24 5.75 25.51 -15.51
CA GLU A 24 6.40 26.04 -16.70
C GLU A 24 7.52 27.05 -16.35
N TYR A 25 7.51 27.59 -15.14
CA TYR A 25 8.48 28.58 -14.70
C TYR A 25 9.79 27.92 -14.26
N SER A 26 10.85 28.15 -15.03
CA SER A 26 12.20 27.63 -14.78
C SER A 26 13.23 28.73 -14.38
N GLY A 27 12.76 29.92 -13.99
CA GLY A 27 13.60 31.08 -13.69
C GLY A 27 14.08 31.15 -12.23
N LYS A 28 14.50 32.35 -11.81
CA LYS A 28 14.87 32.68 -10.42
C LYS A 28 13.64 32.51 -9.51
N ALA A 29 13.88 32.35 -8.19
CA ALA A 29 12.80 32.26 -7.22
C ALA A 29 11.76 33.37 -7.42
N ALA A 30 10.51 32.98 -7.74
CA ALA A 30 9.40 33.92 -7.89
C ALA A 30 8.95 34.41 -6.50
N HIS A 31 8.58 35.67 -6.40
CA HIS A 31 8.07 36.28 -5.16
C HIS A 31 6.71 36.94 -5.34
N VAL A 32 6.20 37.03 -6.59
CA VAL A 32 4.85 37.51 -6.92
C VAL A 32 4.15 36.43 -7.73
N PHE A 33 3.01 35.95 -7.24
CA PHE A 33 2.21 34.88 -7.83
C PHE A 33 0.85 35.43 -8.23
N LEU A 34 0.59 35.57 -9.53
CA LEU A 34 -0.66 36.04 -10.13
C LEU A 34 -1.17 35.10 -11.23
N ASP A 35 -0.86 33.82 -11.09
CA ASP A 35 -0.97 32.79 -12.12
C ASP A 35 -2.17 31.85 -11.94
N ALA A 36 -2.70 31.74 -10.71
CA ALA A 36 -3.65 30.68 -10.38
C ALA A 36 -5.00 31.19 -9.84
N ASN A 37 -5.32 32.47 -10.05
CA ASN A 37 -6.59 33.10 -9.61
C ASN A 37 -6.87 32.97 -8.10
N GLU A 38 -5.83 32.79 -7.30
CA GLU A 38 -5.93 32.64 -5.85
C GLU A 38 -6.30 33.96 -5.18
N ASN A 39 -7.09 33.89 -4.10
CA ASN A 39 -7.29 35.04 -3.24
C ASN A 39 -6.01 35.33 -2.47
N PRO A 40 -5.44 36.56 -2.52
CA PRO A 40 -4.18 36.89 -1.87
C PRO A 40 -4.28 36.96 -0.32
N TYR A 41 -5.48 36.92 0.22
CA TYR A 41 -5.75 36.98 1.67
C TYR A 41 -5.93 35.57 2.27
N ASN A 42 -5.86 35.47 3.59
CA ASN A 42 -5.96 34.23 4.37
C ASN A 42 -4.70 33.35 4.30
N ASP A 43 -3.50 33.98 4.31
CA ASP A 43 -2.24 33.24 4.49
C ASP A 43 -2.27 32.42 5.81
N PRO A 44 -1.75 31.17 5.84
CA PRO A 44 -1.00 30.48 4.79
C PRO A 44 -1.85 29.59 3.86
N ASN A 45 -3.17 29.59 3.97
CA ASN A 45 -4.06 28.63 3.30
C ASN A 45 -4.57 29.12 1.92
N ASN A 46 -4.14 30.29 1.49
CA ASN A 46 -4.62 30.99 0.30
C ASN A 46 -3.92 30.57 -1.00
N ARG A 47 -2.87 29.76 -0.93
CA ARG A 47 -2.08 29.34 -2.08
C ARG A 47 -2.16 27.84 -2.34
N TYR A 48 -2.24 27.46 -3.61
CA TYR A 48 -2.10 26.04 -4.00
C TYR A 48 -0.74 25.49 -3.53
N PRO A 49 -0.70 24.22 -3.10
CA PRO A 49 0.55 23.58 -2.70
C PRO A 49 1.44 23.29 -3.91
N ASP A 50 2.66 22.82 -3.64
CA ASP A 50 3.52 22.24 -4.65
C ASP A 50 2.85 21.02 -5.32
N PRO A 51 2.55 21.07 -6.65
CA PRO A 51 1.88 19.97 -7.34
C PRO A 51 2.73 18.71 -7.47
N LEU A 52 4.04 18.81 -7.31
CA LEU A 52 4.98 17.68 -7.41
C LEU A 52 5.57 17.26 -6.05
N GLN A 53 5.24 17.98 -4.97
CA GLN A 53 5.63 17.67 -3.58
C GLN A 53 7.15 17.46 -3.42
N PHE A 54 7.97 18.30 -4.05
CA PHE A 54 9.43 18.13 -4.11
C PHE A 54 10.07 17.95 -2.74
N GLN A 55 9.77 18.79 -1.76
CA GLN A 55 10.36 18.71 -0.42
C GLN A 55 10.06 17.37 0.27
N VAL A 56 8.83 16.89 0.15
CA VAL A 56 8.43 15.59 0.73
C VAL A 56 9.15 14.46 0.01
N LYS A 57 9.21 14.50 -1.33
CA LYS A 57 9.91 13.49 -2.14
C LYS A 57 11.41 13.48 -1.90
N GLU A 58 12.06 14.64 -1.77
CA GLU A 58 13.48 14.74 -1.41
C GLU A 58 13.75 14.06 -0.06
N ARG A 59 12.89 14.30 0.92
CA ARG A 59 13.06 13.66 2.23
C ARG A 59 12.84 12.15 2.17
N ILE A 60 11.83 11.67 1.44
CA ILE A 60 11.60 10.24 1.19
C ILE A 60 12.78 9.63 0.43
N SER A 61 13.30 10.31 -0.58
CA SER A 61 14.48 9.90 -1.36
C SER A 61 15.69 9.63 -0.46
N GLN A 62 15.97 10.52 0.48
CA GLN A 62 17.05 10.34 1.47
C GLN A 62 16.83 9.13 2.38
N ILE A 63 15.59 8.89 2.84
CA ILE A 63 15.26 7.80 3.76
C ILE A 63 15.26 6.44 3.03
N LYS A 64 14.67 6.39 1.84
CA LYS A 64 14.42 5.13 1.11
C LYS A 64 15.49 4.82 0.06
N ASN A 65 16.43 5.76 -0.17
CA ASN A 65 17.48 5.66 -1.20
C ASN A 65 16.92 5.38 -2.60
N VAL A 66 15.87 6.13 -2.97
CA VAL A 66 15.21 6.07 -4.30
C VAL A 66 15.25 7.47 -4.91
N PRO A 67 15.62 7.66 -6.19
CA PRO A 67 15.63 8.97 -6.84
C PRO A 67 14.26 9.67 -6.78
N VAL A 68 14.25 11.00 -6.63
CA VAL A 68 13.03 11.82 -6.50
C VAL A 68 12.07 11.62 -7.67
N GLU A 69 12.60 11.50 -8.89
CA GLU A 69 11.85 11.26 -10.12
C GLU A 69 11.19 9.87 -10.20
N CYS A 70 11.62 8.95 -9.32
CA CYS A 70 11.06 7.61 -9.19
C CYS A 70 10.00 7.51 -8.08
N ILE A 71 9.54 8.64 -7.53
CA ILE A 71 8.59 8.71 -6.42
C ILE A 71 7.30 9.40 -6.86
N PHE A 72 6.16 8.74 -6.62
CA PHE A 72 4.83 9.32 -6.69
C PHE A 72 4.26 9.42 -5.27
N LEU A 73 3.51 10.50 -4.97
CA LEU A 73 2.76 10.66 -3.72
C LEU A 73 1.26 10.76 -4.02
N GLY A 74 0.47 10.02 -3.24
CA GLY A 74 -0.98 9.96 -3.36
C GLY A 74 -1.72 10.05 -2.02
N ASN A 75 -3.04 10.27 -2.07
CA ASN A 75 -3.94 10.25 -0.91
C ASN A 75 -4.07 8.82 -0.36
N GLY A 76 -3.08 8.38 0.40
CA GLY A 76 -2.83 6.98 0.71
C GLY A 76 -2.29 6.23 -0.50
N SER A 77 -1.85 4.99 -0.30
CA SER A 77 -1.51 4.10 -1.41
C SER A 77 -2.71 3.76 -2.30
N ASP A 78 -3.94 3.98 -1.81
CA ASP A 78 -5.17 3.73 -2.56
C ASP A 78 -5.25 4.58 -3.83
N GLU A 79 -4.77 5.84 -3.83
CA GLU A 79 -4.71 6.66 -5.05
C GLU A 79 -3.74 6.06 -6.08
N ALA A 80 -2.59 5.54 -5.62
CA ALA A 80 -1.65 4.88 -6.52
C ALA A 80 -2.23 3.57 -7.09
N ILE A 81 -3.01 2.82 -6.29
CA ILE A 81 -3.72 1.61 -6.74
C ILE A 81 -4.73 1.97 -7.83
N ASP A 82 -5.57 2.98 -7.62
CA ASP A 82 -6.57 3.42 -8.62
C ASP A 82 -5.90 3.91 -9.92
N LEU A 83 -4.81 4.66 -9.79
CA LEU A 83 -4.06 5.15 -10.96
C LEU A 83 -3.46 4.02 -11.81
N VAL A 84 -3.11 2.86 -11.23
CA VAL A 84 -2.69 1.69 -12.02
C VAL A 84 -3.76 1.33 -13.06
N TYR A 85 -5.01 1.19 -12.62
CA TYR A 85 -6.11 0.82 -13.52
C TYR A 85 -6.37 1.92 -14.55
N ARG A 86 -6.43 3.16 -14.11
CA ARG A 86 -6.70 4.32 -15.00
C ARG A 86 -5.60 4.53 -16.03
N CYS A 87 -4.37 4.24 -15.71
CA CYS A 87 -3.22 4.45 -16.60
C CYS A 87 -2.99 3.28 -17.56
N PHE A 88 -3.15 2.05 -17.07
CA PHE A 88 -2.60 0.87 -17.75
C PHE A 88 -3.65 -0.17 -18.17
N CYS A 89 -4.87 -0.12 -17.64
CA CYS A 89 -5.88 -1.12 -17.96
C CYS A 89 -7.03 -0.52 -18.79
N GLU A 90 -7.24 -1.01 -20.00
CA GLU A 90 -8.37 -0.61 -20.82
C GLU A 90 -9.65 -1.30 -20.31
N PRO A 91 -10.70 -0.54 -19.92
CA PRO A 91 -11.96 -1.10 -19.43
C PRO A 91 -12.57 -2.12 -20.39
N LYS A 92 -13.12 -3.22 -19.86
CA LYS A 92 -13.77 -4.33 -20.62
C LYS A 92 -12.85 -5.11 -21.56
N VAL A 93 -11.58 -4.78 -21.62
CA VAL A 93 -10.59 -5.42 -22.50
C VAL A 93 -9.50 -6.10 -21.70
N ASP A 94 -8.89 -5.34 -20.78
CA ASP A 94 -7.75 -5.82 -20.01
C ASP A 94 -8.17 -6.48 -18.69
N ASN A 95 -7.27 -7.26 -18.16
CA ASN A 95 -7.43 -7.91 -16.87
C ASN A 95 -6.20 -7.74 -15.97
N VAL A 96 -6.41 -8.02 -14.69
CA VAL A 96 -5.35 -8.07 -13.68
C VAL A 96 -5.42 -9.39 -12.95
N VAL A 97 -4.26 -9.90 -12.54
CA VAL A 97 -4.11 -11.11 -11.72
C VAL A 97 -3.64 -10.72 -10.33
N ALA A 98 -4.19 -11.32 -9.29
CA ALA A 98 -3.79 -11.04 -7.92
C ALA A 98 -3.79 -12.31 -7.07
N ILE A 99 -2.91 -12.38 -6.08
CA ILE A 99 -2.98 -13.40 -5.04
C ILE A 99 -4.28 -13.24 -4.24
N GLU A 100 -4.84 -14.35 -3.74
CA GLU A 100 -6.07 -14.35 -2.93
C GLU A 100 -5.96 -15.37 -1.77
N PRO A 101 -6.23 -14.99 -0.48
CA PRO A 101 -6.75 -13.69 -0.05
C PRO A 101 -5.68 -12.59 -0.03
N THR A 102 -6.11 -11.37 -0.31
CA THR A 102 -5.24 -10.19 -0.26
C THR A 102 -6.02 -8.90 0.07
N TYR A 103 -5.41 -7.72 -0.13
CA TYR A 103 -6.04 -6.43 0.14
C TYR A 103 -7.17 -6.15 -0.85
N GLY A 104 -8.39 -5.99 -0.33
CA GLY A 104 -9.60 -5.92 -1.14
C GLY A 104 -9.69 -4.73 -2.09
N MET A 105 -8.90 -3.66 -1.90
CA MET A 105 -8.94 -2.50 -2.78
C MET A 105 -8.45 -2.79 -4.20
N TYR A 106 -7.63 -3.80 -4.41
CA TYR A 106 -7.24 -4.18 -5.78
C TYR A 106 -8.47 -4.59 -6.59
N LYS A 107 -9.33 -5.45 -6.02
CA LYS A 107 -10.59 -5.84 -6.65
C LYS A 107 -11.56 -4.67 -6.76
N VAL A 108 -11.72 -3.87 -5.71
CA VAL A 108 -12.63 -2.71 -5.72
C VAL A 108 -12.23 -1.72 -6.82
N CYS A 109 -10.95 -1.41 -6.98
CA CYS A 109 -10.48 -0.53 -8.04
C CYS A 109 -10.64 -1.16 -9.43
N ALA A 110 -10.47 -2.48 -9.57
CA ALA A 110 -10.76 -3.20 -10.81
C ALA A 110 -12.24 -3.06 -11.20
N ASP A 111 -13.14 -3.33 -10.23
CA ASP A 111 -14.60 -3.23 -10.45
C ASP A 111 -15.02 -1.79 -10.81
N ILE A 112 -14.46 -0.75 -10.13
CA ILE A 112 -14.73 0.66 -10.44
C ILE A 112 -14.31 1.03 -11.87
N ASN A 113 -13.18 0.48 -12.32
CA ASN A 113 -12.61 0.76 -13.64
C ASN A 113 -13.10 -0.22 -14.73
N ASP A 114 -14.03 -1.12 -14.39
CA ASP A 114 -14.58 -2.13 -15.32
C ASP A 114 -13.49 -3.01 -15.96
N VAL A 115 -12.53 -3.45 -15.13
CA VAL A 115 -11.39 -4.31 -15.46
C VAL A 115 -11.59 -5.68 -14.83
N GLU A 116 -11.40 -6.75 -15.58
CA GLU A 116 -11.50 -8.11 -15.06
C GLU A 116 -10.43 -8.38 -14.00
N TYR A 117 -10.87 -8.85 -12.82
CA TYR A 117 -9.99 -9.24 -11.70
C TYR A 117 -9.93 -10.76 -11.60
N ARG A 118 -8.75 -11.35 -11.74
CA ARG A 118 -8.50 -12.78 -11.68
C ARG A 118 -7.76 -13.15 -10.40
N PRO A 119 -8.43 -13.72 -9.40
CA PRO A 119 -7.78 -14.19 -8.18
C PRO A 119 -7.07 -15.52 -8.40
N VAL A 120 -5.87 -15.66 -7.84
CA VAL A 120 -5.13 -16.93 -7.74
C VAL A 120 -4.94 -17.27 -6.28
N LEU A 121 -5.45 -18.43 -5.85
CA LEU A 121 -5.48 -18.80 -4.46
C LEU A 121 -4.07 -19.08 -3.92
N LEU A 122 -3.80 -18.54 -2.73
CA LEU A 122 -2.65 -18.93 -1.92
C LEU A 122 -2.85 -20.37 -1.40
N ASP A 123 -1.76 -21.02 -1.04
CA ASP A 123 -1.78 -22.34 -0.41
C ASP A 123 -2.20 -22.25 1.08
N GLU A 124 -2.14 -23.37 1.79
CA GLU A 124 -2.46 -23.49 3.23
C GLU A 124 -1.47 -22.73 4.14
N HIS A 125 -0.30 -22.35 3.62
CA HIS A 125 0.72 -21.53 4.28
C HIS A 125 0.68 -20.06 3.82
N PHE A 126 -0.34 -19.69 3.05
CA PHE A 126 -0.51 -18.39 2.42
C PHE A 126 0.68 -18.01 1.52
N GLN A 127 1.22 -19.00 0.81
CA GLN A 127 2.25 -18.82 -0.20
C GLN A 127 1.70 -19.08 -1.61
N ILE A 128 2.45 -18.66 -2.61
CA ILE A 128 2.12 -18.85 -4.03
C ILE A 128 3.40 -19.23 -4.82
N ASP A 129 3.25 -20.06 -5.83
CA ASP A 129 4.28 -20.25 -6.82
C ASP A 129 4.06 -19.32 -8.04
N ALA A 130 5.15 -18.99 -8.72
CA ALA A 130 5.11 -18.10 -9.87
C ALA A 130 4.35 -18.71 -11.07
N GLU A 131 4.38 -20.03 -11.21
CA GLU A 131 3.76 -20.72 -12.35
C GLU A 131 2.24 -20.62 -12.28
N SER A 132 1.65 -20.78 -11.09
CA SER A 132 0.22 -20.59 -10.87
C SER A 132 -0.26 -19.19 -11.22
N LEU A 133 0.51 -18.15 -10.84
CA LEU A 133 0.19 -16.78 -11.20
C LEU A 133 0.33 -16.53 -12.71
N LEU A 134 1.40 -17.01 -13.30
CA LEU A 134 1.65 -16.83 -14.74
C LEU A 134 0.66 -17.60 -15.61
N ALA A 135 0.18 -18.77 -15.14
CA ALA A 135 -0.85 -19.53 -15.82
C ALA A 135 -2.23 -18.84 -15.87
N ALA A 136 -2.50 -17.96 -14.91
CA ALA A 136 -3.71 -17.14 -14.90
C ALA A 136 -3.63 -15.89 -15.80
N CYS A 137 -2.43 -15.58 -16.32
CA CYS A 137 -2.18 -14.43 -17.20
C CYS A 137 -2.45 -14.82 -18.68
N ASP A 138 -2.92 -13.85 -19.45
CA ASP A 138 -3.04 -13.92 -20.90
C ASP A 138 -2.50 -12.64 -21.58
N ASP A 139 -2.73 -12.48 -22.88
CA ASP A 139 -2.25 -11.32 -23.64
C ASP A 139 -2.87 -9.99 -23.19
N ASN A 140 -4.04 -10.03 -22.56
CA ASN A 140 -4.75 -8.87 -22.03
C ASN A 140 -4.41 -8.60 -20.55
N THR A 141 -3.60 -9.46 -19.92
CA THR A 141 -3.17 -9.22 -18.54
C THR A 141 -2.15 -8.07 -18.51
N LYS A 142 -2.50 -6.98 -17.84
CA LYS A 142 -1.64 -5.79 -17.70
C LYS A 142 -0.85 -5.79 -16.40
N VAL A 143 -1.42 -6.35 -15.34
CA VAL A 143 -0.88 -6.20 -13.98
C VAL A 143 -0.97 -7.51 -13.21
N VAL A 144 0.09 -7.82 -12.46
CA VAL A 144 0.10 -8.83 -11.40
C VAL A 144 0.30 -8.12 -10.05
N TRP A 145 -0.60 -8.39 -9.09
CA TRP A 145 -0.58 -7.82 -7.75
C TRP A 145 -0.03 -8.78 -6.72
N PHE A 146 0.92 -8.30 -5.93
CA PHE A 146 1.35 -8.90 -4.67
C PHE A 146 1.14 -7.92 -3.52
N CYS A 147 0.82 -8.45 -2.34
CA CYS A 147 0.85 -7.73 -1.07
C CYS A 147 1.84 -8.47 -0.16
N SER A 148 2.92 -7.82 0.27
CA SER A 148 3.95 -8.47 1.08
C SER A 148 4.64 -7.46 2.02
N PRO A 149 4.44 -7.59 3.35
CA PRO A 149 3.58 -8.56 4.05
C PRO A 149 2.10 -8.46 3.68
N ASN A 150 1.45 -9.62 3.56
CA ASN A 150 0.09 -9.70 3.03
C ASN A 150 -0.99 -9.31 4.06
N ASN A 151 -2.04 -8.69 3.60
CA ASN A 151 -3.25 -8.40 4.38
C ASN A 151 -4.43 -9.16 3.75
N PRO A 152 -5.08 -10.11 4.46
CA PRO A 152 -5.20 -10.17 5.92
C PRO A 152 -4.30 -11.19 6.62
N THR A 153 -3.44 -11.90 5.94
CA THR A 153 -2.76 -13.10 6.47
C THR A 153 -1.53 -12.78 7.33
N GLY A 154 -0.88 -11.63 7.09
CA GLY A 154 0.24 -11.11 7.89
C GLY A 154 1.62 -11.58 7.44
N ASN A 155 1.71 -12.67 6.69
CA ASN A 155 2.98 -13.25 6.24
C ASN A 155 3.61 -12.50 5.07
N ALA A 156 4.92 -12.56 4.93
CA ALA A 156 5.60 -12.19 3.70
C ALA A 156 5.40 -13.26 2.62
N ILE A 157 5.25 -12.83 1.37
CA ILE A 157 5.23 -13.72 0.20
C ILE A 157 6.67 -14.07 -0.18
N ASN A 158 6.89 -15.33 -0.54
CA ASN A 158 8.20 -15.82 -0.94
C ASN A 158 8.79 -14.95 -2.07
N ARG A 159 9.92 -14.32 -1.81
CA ARG A 159 10.60 -13.42 -2.76
C ARG A 159 10.96 -14.10 -4.07
N LYS A 160 11.27 -15.39 -4.03
CA LYS A 160 11.58 -16.13 -5.26
C LYS A 160 10.37 -16.11 -6.20
N ALA A 161 9.15 -16.30 -5.69
CA ALA A 161 7.94 -16.23 -6.52
C ALA A 161 7.77 -14.84 -7.13
N ILE A 162 7.98 -13.76 -6.34
CA ILE A 162 7.91 -12.38 -6.84
C ILE A 162 8.95 -12.14 -7.94
N PHE A 163 10.20 -12.55 -7.73
CA PHE A 163 11.27 -12.38 -8.73
C PHE A 163 11.04 -13.20 -9.99
N ASP A 164 10.55 -14.43 -9.87
CA ASP A 164 10.25 -15.27 -11.02
C ASP A 164 9.13 -14.65 -11.88
N VAL A 165 8.10 -14.05 -11.25
CA VAL A 165 7.05 -13.31 -11.97
C VAL A 165 7.62 -12.03 -12.59
N LEU A 166 8.42 -11.25 -11.88
CA LEU A 166 9.08 -10.04 -12.42
C LEU A 166 9.92 -10.33 -13.67
N GLN A 167 10.57 -11.49 -13.72
CA GLN A 167 11.40 -11.89 -14.86
C GLN A 167 10.61 -12.41 -16.06
N LYS A 168 9.50 -13.11 -15.80
CA LYS A 168 8.76 -13.85 -16.84
C LYS A 168 7.54 -13.10 -17.36
N PHE A 169 6.90 -12.32 -16.51
CA PHE A 169 5.69 -11.60 -16.89
C PHE A 169 6.00 -10.40 -17.78
N GLN A 170 5.18 -10.21 -18.81
CA GLN A 170 5.41 -9.17 -19.82
C GLN A 170 4.75 -7.82 -19.47
N GLY A 171 3.94 -7.76 -18.41
CA GLY A 171 3.24 -6.59 -17.89
C GLY A 171 3.88 -6.01 -16.62
N LEU A 172 3.12 -5.19 -15.89
CA LEU A 172 3.55 -4.56 -14.65
C LEU A 172 3.36 -5.50 -13.46
N VAL A 173 4.32 -5.53 -12.57
CA VAL A 173 4.24 -6.26 -11.29
C VAL A 173 4.21 -5.24 -10.16
N ILE A 174 3.17 -5.31 -9.33
CA ILE A 174 3.02 -4.39 -8.22
C ILE A 174 3.19 -5.17 -6.91
N VAL A 175 4.06 -4.65 -6.07
CA VAL A 175 4.29 -5.19 -4.73
C VAL A 175 3.88 -4.13 -3.71
N ASP A 176 2.76 -4.39 -3.04
CA ASP A 176 2.28 -3.54 -1.95
C ASP A 176 3.00 -3.89 -0.66
N GLU A 177 3.86 -3.00 -0.25
CA GLU A 177 4.70 -3.06 0.94
C GLU A 177 4.17 -2.18 2.08
N ALA A 178 2.86 -2.01 2.22
CA ALA A 178 2.28 -1.15 3.27
C ALA A 178 2.74 -1.54 4.69
N TYR A 179 3.23 -2.74 4.90
CA TYR A 179 3.66 -3.27 6.20
C TYR A 179 5.14 -3.61 6.27
N ILE A 180 5.95 -3.25 5.27
CA ILE A 180 7.36 -3.63 5.16
C ILE A 180 8.22 -3.16 6.34
N ASP A 181 7.92 -2.02 6.94
CA ASP A 181 8.67 -1.48 8.07
C ASP A 181 8.55 -2.36 9.35
N PHE A 182 7.65 -3.35 9.39
CA PHE A 182 7.51 -4.35 10.45
C PHE A 182 8.14 -5.71 10.12
N SER A 183 8.58 -5.90 8.89
CA SER A 183 9.19 -7.12 8.37
C SER A 183 10.69 -7.16 8.67
N GLN A 184 11.23 -8.38 8.71
CA GLN A 184 12.68 -8.59 8.70
C GLN A 184 13.27 -8.53 7.29
N GLU A 185 12.41 -8.54 6.28
CA GLU A 185 12.80 -8.48 4.89
C GLU A 185 13.10 -7.02 4.46
N ASP A 186 14.12 -6.86 3.65
CA ASP A 186 14.40 -5.58 2.99
C ASP A 186 13.28 -5.22 1.99
N SER A 187 13.01 -3.93 1.81
CA SER A 187 12.12 -3.47 0.74
C SER A 187 12.63 -3.88 -0.64
N ILE A 188 11.70 -4.33 -1.51
CA ILE A 188 12.01 -4.65 -2.91
C ILE A 188 12.31 -3.40 -3.77
N THR A 189 12.15 -2.19 -3.23
CA THR A 189 12.57 -0.93 -3.89
C THR A 189 14.03 -0.95 -4.34
N LYS A 190 14.88 -1.73 -3.65
CA LYS A 190 16.28 -1.96 -4.05
C LYS A 190 16.42 -2.58 -5.45
N MET A 191 15.34 -3.15 -6.00
CA MET A 191 15.32 -3.83 -7.30
C MET A 191 14.76 -2.97 -8.45
N LEU A 192 14.34 -1.74 -8.19
CA LEU A 192 13.77 -0.84 -9.21
C LEU A 192 14.69 -0.66 -10.42
N GLY A 193 16.00 -0.51 -10.19
CA GLY A 193 16.98 -0.39 -11.27
C GLY A 193 17.16 -1.65 -12.12
N ARG A 194 16.72 -2.82 -11.63
CA ARG A 194 16.82 -4.10 -12.33
C ARG A 194 15.53 -4.47 -13.07
N PHE A 195 14.38 -4.07 -12.52
CA PHE A 195 13.07 -4.43 -13.05
C PHE A 195 12.26 -3.18 -13.40
N PRO A 196 12.30 -2.71 -14.65
CA PRO A 196 11.58 -1.50 -15.08
C PRO A 196 10.07 -1.65 -15.05
N ASN A 197 9.54 -2.86 -14.90
CA ASN A 197 8.12 -3.19 -14.76
C ASN A 197 7.66 -3.30 -13.29
N LEU A 198 8.53 -3.03 -12.31
CA LEU A 198 8.21 -3.08 -10.89
C LEU A 198 7.62 -1.75 -10.42
N ILE A 199 6.50 -1.84 -9.70
CA ILE A 199 5.94 -0.74 -8.91
C ILE A 199 5.86 -1.21 -7.47
N VAL A 200 6.40 -0.44 -6.53
CA VAL A 200 6.34 -0.74 -5.10
C VAL A 200 5.48 0.31 -4.40
N LEU A 201 4.49 -0.13 -3.63
CA LEU A 201 3.63 0.76 -2.87
C LEU A 201 4.03 0.76 -1.39
N GLN A 202 4.10 1.93 -0.78
CA GLN A 202 4.30 2.10 0.66
C GLN A 202 3.39 3.22 1.20
N THR A 203 3.30 3.39 2.52
CA THR A 203 2.40 4.37 3.13
C THR A 203 2.91 4.86 4.47
N LEU A 204 2.59 6.12 4.81
CA LEU A 204 2.81 6.65 6.16
C LEU A 204 1.68 6.23 7.14
N SER A 205 0.66 5.52 6.68
CA SER A 205 -0.52 5.15 7.49
C SER A 205 -0.25 4.08 8.55
N LYS A 206 0.83 3.29 8.43
CA LYS A 206 1.08 2.12 9.31
C LYS A 206 2.21 2.38 10.28
N ALA A 207 3.43 1.98 9.96
CA ALA A 207 4.59 2.15 10.84
C ALA A 207 4.85 3.61 11.23
N TRP A 208 4.58 4.54 10.33
CA TRP A 208 4.79 5.97 10.54
C TRP A 208 3.70 6.65 11.39
N GLY A 209 2.68 5.91 11.84
CA GLY A 209 1.63 6.41 12.73
C GLY A 209 0.78 7.57 12.16
N SER A 210 0.72 7.72 10.85
CA SER A 210 0.18 8.91 10.18
C SER A 210 -1.01 8.60 9.26
N ALA A 211 -1.90 7.70 9.68
CA ALA A 211 -3.06 7.30 8.87
C ALA A 211 -4.01 8.47 8.53
N ALA A 212 -4.14 9.45 9.42
CA ALA A 212 -5.06 10.57 9.27
C ALA A 212 -4.65 11.55 8.17
N ILE A 213 -3.34 11.70 7.89
CA ILE A 213 -2.85 12.64 6.87
C ILE A 213 -3.00 12.11 5.44
N ARG A 214 -3.38 10.83 5.27
CA ARG A 214 -3.63 10.22 3.96
C ARG A 214 -2.47 10.38 2.98
N CYS A 215 -1.23 10.04 3.39
CA CYS A 215 -0.05 10.07 2.52
C CYS A 215 0.47 8.66 2.25
N GLY A 216 0.41 8.26 0.99
CA GLY A 216 1.00 7.03 0.46
C GLY A 216 1.93 7.33 -0.70
N MET A 217 2.71 6.36 -1.11
CA MET A 217 3.71 6.52 -2.13
C MET A 217 3.80 5.30 -3.05
N ALA A 218 4.15 5.54 -4.31
CA ALA A 218 4.58 4.53 -5.24
C ALA A 218 6.02 4.82 -5.67
N PHE A 219 6.81 3.77 -5.76
CA PHE A 219 8.18 3.79 -6.28
C PHE A 219 8.21 2.97 -7.57
N ALA A 220 8.68 3.57 -8.66
CA ALA A 220 8.77 2.91 -9.95
C ALA A 220 9.85 3.58 -10.82
N SER A 221 10.05 3.10 -12.05
CA SER A 221 10.88 3.83 -13.01
C SER A 221 10.32 5.23 -13.27
N LYS A 222 11.18 6.17 -13.62
CA LYS A 222 10.79 7.55 -13.92
C LYS A 222 9.66 7.61 -14.96
N GLU A 223 9.74 6.75 -15.97
CA GLU A 223 8.77 6.70 -17.08
C GLU A 223 7.36 6.32 -16.58
N ILE A 224 7.26 5.37 -15.63
CA ILE A 224 5.99 5.01 -14.99
C ILE A 224 5.46 6.17 -14.14
N ILE A 225 6.34 6.81 -13.37
CA ILE A 225 5.97 7.97 -12.55
C ILE A 225 5.51 9.14 -13.41
N ASP A 226 6.12 9.36 -14.58
CA ASP A 226 5.69 10.37 -15.54
C ASP A 226 4.25 10.09 -16.04
N ILE A 227 3.88 8.81 -16.29
CA ILE A 227 2.51 8.43 -16.64
C ILE A 227 1.53 8.72 -15.49
N TYR A 228 1.89 8.40 -14.25
CA TYR A 228 1.06 8.74 -13.09
C TYR A 228 0.84 10.25 -12.96
N ASN A 229 1.90 11.06 -13.17
CA ASN A 229 1.82 12.50 -13.11
C ASN A 229 0.94 13.13 -14.22
N LYS A 230 0.77 12.45 -15.37
CA LYS A 230 -0.17 12.88 -16.40
C LYS A 230 -1.63 12.77 -15.97
N VAL A 231 -1.96 11.77 -15.14
CA VAL A 231 -3.36 11.38 -14.83
C VAL A 231 -3.81 11.86 -13.47
N LYS A 232 -2.91 11.98 -12.50
CA LYS A 232 -3.25 12.50 -11.17
C LYS A 232 -3.81 13.93 -11.25
N TYR A 233 -4.63 14.31 -10.28
CA TYR A 233 -5.00 15.71 -10.13
C TYR A 233 -3.77 16.56 -9.81
N PRO A 234 -3.66 17.79 -10.35
CA PRO A 234 -2.45 18.63 -10.18
C PRO A 234 -2.04 18.82 -8.72
N TYR A 235 -2.99 19.11 -7.85
CA TYR A 235 -2.77 19.38 -6.43
C TYR A 235 -3.35 18.26 -5.55
N ASN A 236 -3.09 17.00 -5.92
CA ASN A 236 -3.68 15.84 -5.25
C ASN A 236 -3.33 15.77 -3.75
N ILE A 237 -2.14 16.21 -3.34
CA ILE A 237 -1.74 16.28 -1.93
C ILE A 237 -1.82 17.74 -1.46
N ASN A 238 -2.71 18.02 -0.52
CA ASN A 238 -2.88 19.35 0.04
C ASN A 238 -1.68 19.78 0.90
N ARG A 239 -1.58 21.10 1.17
CA ARG A 239 -0.47 21.70 1.92
C ARG A 239 -0.34 21.12 3.34
N LEU A 240 -1.44 20.99 4.07
CA LEU A 240 -1.44 20.46 5.44
C LEU A 240 -0.88 19.02 5.51
N THR A 241 -1.23 18.19 4.53
CA THR A 241 -0.67 16.84 4.39
C THR A 241 0.82 16.88 4.09
N GLN A 242 1.29 17.77 3.19
CA GLN A 242 2.71 17.89 2.87
C GLN A 242 3.52 18.34 4.09
N GLU A 243 3.05 19.33 4.85
CA GLU A 243 3.70 19.83 6.07
C GLU A 243 3.76 18.74 7.16
N ALA A 244 2.65 18.08 7.44
CA ALA A 244 2.59 16.99 8.42
C ALA A 244 3.44 15.77 8.00
N ALA A 245 3.50 15.45 6.71
CA ALA A 245 4.37 14.39 6.20
C ALA A 245 5.85 14.73 6.39
N LEU A 246 6.26 15.97 6.09
CA LEU A 246 7.64 16.42 6.30
C LEU A 246 8.02 16.38 7.79
N GLU A 247 7.16 16.86 8.67
CA GLU A 247 7.36 16.78 10.12
C GLU A 247 7.62 15.33 10.55
N ARG A 248 6.77 14.39 10.11
CA ARG A 248 6.91 12.97 10.45
C ARG A 248 8.17 12.35 9.86
N LEU A 249 8.47 12.62 8.61
CA LEU A 249 9.66 12.10 7.92
C LEU A 249 10.98 12.62 8.51
N ASN A 250 10.96 13.76 9.19
CA ASN A 250 12.14 14.28 9.90
C ASN A 250 12.39 13.60 11.26
N ASN A 251 11.41 12.84 11.78
CA ASN A 251 11.47 12.16 13.08
C ASN A 251 11.59 10.63 12.92
N THR A 252 12.50 10.14 12.07
CA THR A 252 12.71 8.71 11.79
C THR A 252 13.01 7.88 13.04
N PHE A 253 13.81 8.44 13.96
CA PHE A 253 14.18 7.77 15.22
C PHE A 253 12.96 7.43 16.09
N GLU A 254 12.01 8.34 16.20
CA GLU A 254 10.76 8.10 16.93
C GLU A 254 9.93 6.98 16.28
N VAL A 255 9.87 6.94 14.94
CA VAL A 255 9.19 5.87 14.19
C VAL A 255 9.86 4.52 14.44
N GLU A 256 11.18 4.45 14.42
CA GLU A 256 11.93 3.23 14.74
C GLU A 256 11.63 2.73 16.16
N GLN A 257 11.53 3.63 17.13
CA GLN A 257 11.13 3.28 18.50
C GLN A 257 9.71 2.69 18.55
N TRP A 258 8.74 3.30 17.85
CA TRP A 258 7.37 2.77 17.77
C TRP A 258 7.31 1.40 17.11
N VAL A 259 8.02 1.21 16.00
CA VAL A 259 8.11 -0.09 15.33
C VAL A 259 8.65 -1.15 16.28
N ASN A 260 9.75 -0.85 17.01
CA ASN A 260 10.34 -1.77 17.98
C ASN A 260 9.37 -2.13 19.12
N LEU A 261 8.63 -1.15 19.65
CA LEU A 261 7.60 -1.39 20.67
C LEU A 261 6.47 -2.29 20.14
N LEU A 262 6.00 -2.04 18.91
CA LEU A 262 4.97 -2.87 18.29
C LEU A 262 5.46 -4.29 17.99
N LEU A 263 6.72 -4.46 17.61
CA LEU A 263 7.31 -5.80 17.41
C LEU A 263 7.44 -6.57 18.73
N GLN A 264 7.82 -5.92 19.81
CA GLN A 264 7.85 -6.53 21.16
C GLN A 264 6.43 -6.93 21.60
N GLU A 265 5.46 -6.04 21.46
CA GLU A 265 4.06 -6.34 21.77
C GLU A 265 3.50 -7.43 20.87
N ARG A 266 3.86 -7.47 19.58
CA ARG A 266 3.51 -8.57 18.68
C ARG A 266 3.96 -9.91 19.25
N GLY A 267 5.21 -10.02 19.65
CA GLY A 267 5.72 -11.25 20.28
C GLY A 267 4.92 -11.65 21.54
N ARG A 268 4.64 -10.68 22.41
CA ARG A 268 3.84 -10.91 23.64
C ARG A 268 2.41 -11.38 23.29
N MET A 269 1.78 -10.75 22.29
CA MET A 269 0.43 -11.08 21.88
C MET A 269 0.32 -12.48 21.25
N LEU A 270 1.29 -12.87 20.43
CA LEU A 270 1.32 -14.21 19.82
C LEU A 270 1.38 -15.29 20.90
N ILE A 271 2.25 -15.11 21.93
CA ILE A 271 2.32 -16.04 23.09
C ILE A 271 0.98 -16.05 23.83
N ALA A 272 0.44 -14.88 24.19
CA ALA A 272 -0.81 -14.80 24.95
C ALA A 272 -2.01 -15.39 24.22
N PHE A 273 -2.06 -15.28 22.88
CA PHE A 273 -3.11 -15.90 22.08
C PHE A 273 -2.96 -17.42 21.97
N ALA A 274 -1.71 -17.93 21.91
CA ALA A 274 -1.45 -19.36 21.90
C ALA A 274 -1.95 -20.06 23.21
N ASP A 275 -1.97 -19.31 24.31
CA ASP A 275 -2.48 -19.81 25.61
C ASP A 275 -4.01 -19.73 25.76
N LEU A 276 -4.74 -19.14 24.79
CA LEU A 276 -6.19 -19.04 24.84
C LEU A 276 -6.84 -20.36 24.37
N PRO A 277 -7.70 -21.01 25.19
CA PRO A 277 -8.36 -22.27 24.80
C PRO A 277 -9.21 -22.13 23.52
N ILE A 278 -9.75 -20.94 23.25
CA ILE A 278 -10.57 -20.64 22.08
C ILE A 278 -9.76 -20.33 20.80
N CYS A 279 -8.43 -20.20 20.89
CA CYS A 279 -7.54 -19.99 19.74
C CYS A 279 -7.01 -21.35 19.26
N LYS A 280 -7.33 -21.72 18.02
CA LYS A 280 -6.89 -22.98 17.42
C LYS A 280 -5.54 -22.89 16.73
N ARG A 281 -5.29 -21.78 16.07
CA ARG A 281 -4.06 -21.56 15.30
C ARG A 281 -3.76 -20.07 15.18
N ILE A 282 -2.48 -19.73 15.23
CA ILE A 282 -1.98 -18.41 14.89
C ILE A 282 -1.11 -18.54 13.65
N TYR A 283 -1.38 -17.72 12.65
CA TYR A 283 -0.58 -17.71 11.42
C TYR A 283 0.66 -16.84 11.60
N PRO A 284 1.79 -17.20 10.97
CA PRO A 284 3.00 -16.39 10.98
C PRO A 284 2.72 -14.97 10.47
N THR A 285 3.38 -13.97 11.07
CA THR A 285 3.18 -12.57 10.66
C THR A 285 4.46 -11.76 10.67
N GLU A 286 4.57 -10.88 9.69
CA GLU A 286 5.59 -9.84 9.56
C GLU A 286 4.95 -8.44 9.49
N ALA A 287 3.65 -8.32 9.83
CA ALA A 287 2.92 -7.07 9.89
C ALA A 287 2.70 -6.59 11.34
N ASN A 288 2.05 -5.45 11.51
CA ASN A 288 1.58 -4.96 12.81
C ASN A 288 0.21 -5.54 13.20
N PHE A 289 -0.10 -6.70 12.72
CA PHE A 289 -1.28 -7.50 13.06
C PHE A 289 -0.96 -8.98 12.84
N PHE A 290 -1.81 -9.85 13.34
CA PHE A 290 -1.76 -11.28 13.03
C PHE A 290 -3.15 -11.82 12.75
N LEU A 291 -3.20 -12.96 12.07
CA LEU A 291 -4.40 -13.72 11.82
C LEU A 291 -4.44 -14.89 12.79
N ALA A 292 -5.58 -15.05 13.50
CA ALA A 292 -5.82 -16.14 14.43
C ALA A 292 -7.09 -16.90 14.05
N GLU A 293 -6.99 -18.22 13.90
CA GLU A 293 -8.14 -19.10 13.76
C GLU A 293 -8.70 -19.41 15.15
N MET A 294 -9.97 -19.10 15.33
CA MET A 294 -10.70 -19.26 16.58
C MET A 294 -11.60 -20.50 16.52
N GLU A 295 -12.04 -20.99 17.65
CA GLU A 295 -13.09 -22.03 17.72
C GLU A 295 -14.39 -21.53 17.07
N ASP A 296 -14.82 -20.33 17.44
CA ASP A 296 -15.94 -19.59 16.85
C ASP A 296 -15.57 -18.10 16.78
N ALA A 297 -15.09 -17.67 15.60
CA ALA A 297 -14.68 -16.29 15.38
C ALA A 297 -15.85 -15.31 15.42
N GLN A 298 -17.07 -15.73 15.05
CA GLN A 298 -18.23 -14.85 15.10
C GLN A 298 -18.63 -14.58 16.54
N LYS A 299 -18.72 -15.62 17.36
CA LYS A 299 -19.03 -15.48 18.79
C LYS A 299 -17.98 -14.62 19.51
N ALA A 300 -16.68 -14.87 19.24
CA ALA A 300 -15.61 -14.08 19.83
C ALA A 300 -15.67 -12.61 19.37
N TYR A 301 -15.96 -12.34 18.11
CA TYR A 301 -16.15 -11.00 17.58
C TYR A 301 -17.30 -10.26 18.26
N ASP A 302 -18.48 -10.88 18.34
CA ASP A 302 -19.67 -10.28 18.93
C ASP A 302 -19.45 -9.97 20.42
N TYR A 303 -18.83 -10.90 21.16
CA TYR A 303 -18.46 -10.70 22.55
C TYR A 303 -17.49 -9.51 22.74
N LEU A 304 -16.47 -9.39 21.89
CA LEU A 304 -15.53 -8.27 21.95
C LEU A 304 -16.21 -6.94 21.63
N VAL A 305 -17.10 -6.91 20.63
CA VAL A 305 -17.91 -5.71 20.30
C VAL A 305 -18.76 -5.26 21.49
N ASP A 306 -19.40 -6.19 22.20
CA ASP A 306 -20.18 -5.90 23.41
C ASP A 306 -19.32 -5.33 24.55
N LYS A 307 -18.00 -5.63 24.55
CA LYS A 307 -17.00 -5.02 25.47
C LYS A 307 -16.39 -3.73 24.93
N GLY A 308 -16.79 -3.25 23.77
CA GLY A 308 -16.22 -2.05 23.15
C GLY A 308 -14.86 -2.29 22.46
N ILE A 309 -14.47 -3.54 22.27
CA ILE A 309 -13.19 -3.92 21.64
C ILE A 309 -13.44 -4.32 20.19
N ILE A 310 -12.89 -3.55 19.24
CA ILE A 310 -13.12 -3.77 17.82
C ILE A 310 -11.92 -4.46 17.17
N VAL A 311 -12.15 -5.67 16.65
CA VAL A 311 -11.21 -6.43 15.82
C VAL A 311 -11.80 -6.64 14.42
N ARG A 312 -11.15 -7.41 13.57
CA ARG A 312 -11.68 -7.69 12.22
C ARG A 312 -12.02 -9.17 12.06
N ASN A 313 -13.31 -9.47 11.95
CA ASN A 313 -13.76 -10.80 11.56
C ASN A 313 -13.44 -11.03 10.06
N ARG A 314 -12.72 -12.11 9.77
CA ARG A 314 -12.29 -12.50 8.42
C ARG A 314 -12.91 -13.81 7.94
N THR A 315 -13.86 -14.36 8.68
CA THR A 315 -14.51 -15.64 8.38
C THR A 315 -15.09 -15.75 6.96
N ARG A 316 -15.48 -14.59 6.38
CA ARG A 316 -16.04 -14.54 5.01
C ARG A 316 -14.98 -14.41 3.91
N ILE A 317 -13.71 -14.24 4.29
CA ILE A 317 -12.60 -14.13 3.35
C ILE A 317 -12.11 -15.53 3.00
N THR A 318 -11.84 -15.77 1.75
CA THR A 318 -11.31 -17.03 1.23
C THR A 318 -10.11 -17.49 2.06
N LEU A 319 -10.03 -18.77 2.40
CA LEU A 319 -9.00 -19.40 3.23
C LEU A 319 -8.91 -18.89 4.69
N CYS A 320 -9.75 -17.93 5.11
CA CYS A 320 -9.74 -17.36 6.46
C CYS A 320 -10.96 -17.78 7.30
N LYS A 321 -11.48 -19.00 7.10
CA LYS A 321 -12.62 -19.51 7.86
C LYS A 321 -12.34 -19.46 9.37
N ASN A 322 -13.28 -18.96 10.15
CA ASN A 322 -13.15 -18.77 11.61
C ASN A 322 -11.92 -17.94 12.03
N CYS A 323 -11.48 -17.00 11.22
CA CYS A 323 -10.32 -16.16 11.54
C CYS A 323 -10.72 -14.76 12.00
N LEU A 324 -10.02 -14.29 13.04
CA LEU A 324 -9.95 -12.90 13.45
C LEU A 324 -8.59 -12.33 13.06
N ARG A 325 -8.57 -11.12 12.47
CA ARG A 325 -7.34 -10.34 12.32
C ARG A 325 -7.26 -9.36 13.48
N ILE A 326 -6.18 -9.47 14.25
CA ILE A 326 -5.90 -8.69 15.45
C ILE A 326 -4.78 -7.71 15.16
N THR A 327 -5.05 -6.41 15.24
CA THR A 327 -4.01 -5.38 15.16
C THR A 327 -3.26 -5.30 16.48
N ILE A 328 -1.96 -5.11 16.43
CA ILE A 328 -1.13 -4.86 17.61
C ILE A 328 -1.34 -3.42 18.05
N GLY A 329 -1.93 -3.22 19.20
CA GLY A 329 -2.13 -1.94 19.86
C GLY A 329 -1.04 -1.63 20.89
N THR A 330 -1.31 -0.67 21.76
CA THR A 330 -0.50 -0.40 22.94
C THR A 330 -0.55 -1.57 23.92
N LYS A 331 0.39 -1.62 24.86
CA LYS A 331 0.40 -2.64 25.91
C LYS A 331 -0.90 -2.69 26.70
N ALA A 332 -1.52 -1.54 26.95
CA ALA A 332 -2.78 -1.44 27.69
C ALA A 332 -3.94 -2.06 26.86
N GLU A 333 -4.12 -1.64 25.61
CA GLU A 333 -5.15 -2.17 24.70
C GLU A 333 -5.02 -3.66 24.48
N ASN A 334 -3.79 -4.14 24.25
CA ASN A 334 -3.51 -5.56 24.08
C ASN A 334 -3.82 -6.36 25.33
N THR A 335 -3.54 -5.82 26.53
CA THR A 335 -3.83 -6.49 27.81
C THR A 335 -5.34 -6.58 28.05
N GLU A 336 -6.08 -5.52 27.72
CA GLU A 336 -7.55 -5.50 27.82
C GLU A 336 -8.18 -6.54 26.89
N LEU A 337 -7.73 -6.62 25.63
CA LEU A 337 -8.18 -7.64 24.68
C LEU A 337 -7.97 -9.06 25.20
N ILE A 338 -6.76 -9.37 25.71
CA ILE A 338 -6.44 -10.70 26.26
C ILE A 338 -7.31 -11.00 27.49
N ALA A 339 -7.48 -10.03 28.40
CA ALA A 339 -8.32 -10.19 29.58
C ALA A 339 -9.79 -10.47 29.20
N ALA A 340 -10.32 -9.78 28.20
CA ALA A 340 -11.67 -10.02 27.68
C ALA A 340 -11.80 -11.43 27.15
N LEU A 341 -10.88 -11.90 26.28
CA LEU A 341 -10.94 -13.24 25.68
C LEU A 341 -10.75 -14.38 26.68
N ARG A 342 -10.01 -14.17 27.77
CA ARG A 342 -9.88 -15.16 28.86
C ARG A 342 -11.14 -15.35 29.69
N ASN A 343 -12.02 -14.36 29.69
CA ASN A 343 -13.29 -14.37 30.42
C ASN A 343 -14.49 -14.73 29.55
N MET A 344 -14.26 -15.11 28.31
CA MET A 344 -15.27 -15.57 27.37
C MET A 344 -15.59 -17.06 27.55
#